data_8a40b1461bf3d841fd4fe0bf258a3a6f
#
_entry.id   8a40b1461bf3d841fd4fe0bf258a3a6f
#
_cell.length_a   1.000
_cell.length_b   1.000
_cell.length_c   1.000
_cell.angle_alpha   90.00
_cell.angle_beta   90.00
_cell.angle_gamma   90.00
#
_symmetry.space_group_name_H-M   'P 1'
#
loop_
_entity.id
_entity.type
_entity.pdbx_description
1 polymer ?
#
loop_
_entity_poly.entity_id
_entity_poly.type
_entity_poly.pdbx_seq_one_letter_code
_entity_poly.pdbx_strand_id
1 'polypeptide(L)'
;RLELPALYINSRKQHIIFLREAGKKEKEAEALQRKNGSRQTMHYLQSVPFESWMNHATLSLVEKSCGCGIPGEENLTCIARLHPQPTPIPQLVFLTPQVETSKIREEKGCAFIDFPVNVTAIYETYSNNTVELNKIIETINTIKNDTNVTITHISIHGYASPDGPYRLNEKLARERTQSVKEYVNQLYAFDGAHIQTDYTPEDWEGFEALLCDTTFQEKEAIIKTITSDIHPDSKERKLKKHFPAFYDFVLKHWFTLLRHSDYTIEYRVRPFTLAESRKVFTTNPKNLSLEEMFRLALASTPGSETYNQIFMTAVQLFPDNPTANLNAACIALMQRDV
;
A
#
# COMPACT_ATOMS: atom_id res chain seq x y z
N ARG A 1 -46.61 3.07 0.34
CA ARG A 1 -47.17 3.47 -0.96
C ARG A 1 -46.54 4.80 -1.32
N LEU A 2 -45.96 4.89 -2.53
CA LEU A 2 -45.46 6.12 -3.12
C LEU A 2 -46.43 6.52 -4.25
N GLU A 3 -46.86 7.77 -4.26
CA GLU A 3 -47.64 8.32 -5.36
C GLU A 3 -46.74 9.18 -6.23
N LEU A 4 -46.71 8.84 -7.52
CA LEU A 4 -45.96 9.62 -8.53
C LEU A 4 -46.82 10.78 -9.02
N PRO A 5 -46.21 11.85 -9.56
CA PRO A 5 -46.94 12.99 -10.09
C PRO A 5 -48.03 12.60 -11.08
N ALA A 6 -49.18 13.22 -10.97
CA ALA A 6 -50.35 12.84 -11.78
C ALA A 6 -50.25 13.34 -13.21
N LEU A 7 -50.77 12.55 -14.15
CA LEU A 7 -50.98 12.92 -15.55
C LEU A 7 -52.43 13.36 -15.76
N TYR A 8 -52.62 14.57 -16.30
CA TYR A 8 -53.97 15.12 -16.54
C TYR A 8 -54.31 15.06 -18.02
N ILE A 9 -55.42 14.38 -18.37
CA ILE A 9 -55.99 14.38 -19.73
C ILE A 9 -57.22 15.24 -19.75
N ASN A 10 -57.08 16.48 -20.24
CA ASN A 10 -58.06 17.52 -20.09
C ASN A 10 -58.84 17.81 -21.41
N SER A 11 -60.13 18.10 -21.30
CA SER A 11 -60.86 18.78 -22.37
C SER A 11 -60.23 20.17 -22.67
N ARG A 12 -60.56 20.76 -23.79
CA ARG A 12 -59.99 22.09 -24.16
C ARG A 12 -60.23 23.14 -23.07
N LYS A 13 -61.43 23.20 -22.49
CA LYS A 13 -61.78 24.16 -21.43
C LYS A 13 -60.99 23.86 -20.14
N GLN A 14 -60.94 22.62 -19.72
CA GLN A 14 -60.20 22.23 -18.51
C GLN A 14 -58.70 22.38 -18.68
N HIS A 15 -58.15 22.17 -19.87
CA HIS A 15 -56.76 22.38 -20.14
C HIS A 15 -56.32 23.83 -20.00
N ILE A 16 -57.16 24.80 -20.45
CA ILE A 16 -56.93 26.22 -20.28
C ILE A 16 -56.97 26.61 -18.78
N ILE A 17 -57.91 26.04 -18.03
CA ILE A 17 -58.01 26.28 -16.59
C ILE A 17 -56.76 25.69 -15.89
N PHE A 18 -56.35 24.46 -16.19
CA PHE A 18 -55.16 23.84 -15.65
C PHE A 18 -53.93 24.66 -15.88
N LEU A 19 -53.68 25.15 -17.10
CA LEU A 19 -52.51 26.02 -17.42
C LEU A 19 -52.51 27.35 -16.63
N ARG A 20 -53.68 27.86 -16.29
CA ARG A 20 -53.80 29.09 -15.47
C ARG A 20 -53.58 28.83 -13.98
N GLU A 21 -53.87 27.64 -13.50
CA GLU A 21 -53.79 27.24 -12.09
C GLU A 21 -52.50 26.48 -11.74
N ALA A 22 -51.92 25.76 -12.69
CA ALA A 22 -50.74 24.91 -12.50
C ALA A 22 -49.47 25.73 -12.10
N GLY A 23 -49.43 27.00 -12.47
CA GLY A 23 -48.36 27.93 -12.01
C GLY A 23 -48.39 28.22 -10.50
N LYS A 24 -49.43 27.70 -9.78
CA LYS A 24 -49.63 28.03 -8.37
C LYS A 24 -49.60 26.82 -7.41
N LYS A 25 -49.79 25.57 -7.87
CA LYS A 25 -50.00 24.45 -6.95
C LYS A 25 -49.18 23.16 -7.18
N GLU A 26 -48.84 22.75 -8.41
CA GLU A 26 -48.09 21.54 -8.69
C GLU A 26 -47.11 21.77 -9.85
N LYS A 27 -45.86 21.98 -9.52
CA LYS A 27 -44.80 22.25 -10.51
C LYS A 27 -44.43 21.04 -11.38
N GLU A 28 -44.88 19.85 -11.08
CA GLU A 28 -44.43 18.57 -11.69
C GLU A 28 -45.56 17.83 -12.45
N ALA A 29 -46.80 18.29 -12.41
CA ALA A 29 -47.89 17.60 -13.07
C ALA A 29 -47.92 17.90 -14.59
N GLU A 30 -47.93 16.84 -15.39
CA GLU A 30 -48.05 16.94 -16.85
C GLU A 30 -49.51 16.91 -17.30
N ALA A 31 -49.86 17.73 -18.28
CA ALA A 31 -51.22 17.76 -18.79
C ALA A 31 -51.32 17.69 -20.32
N LEU A 32 -52.14 16.81 -20.84
CA LEU A 32 -52.45 16.66 -22.25
C LEU A 32 -53.84 17.19 -22.58
N GLN A 33 -53.96 18.06 -23.62
CA GLN A 33 -55.27 18.40 -24.13
C GLN A 33 -55.81 17.31 -25.06
N ARG A 34 -56.93 16.71 -24.70
CA ARG A 34 -57.59 15.72 -25.52
C ARG A 34 -58.07 16.28 -26.84
N LYS A 35 -57.69 15.65 -27.96
CA LYS A 35 -58.17 15.92 -29.32
C LYS A 35 -59.13 14.82 -29.76
N ASN A 36 -60.38 15.18 -30.07
CA ASN A 36 -61.35 14.19 -30.53
C ASN A 36 -60.97 13.66 -31.91
N GLY A 37 -61.15 12.35 -32.10
CA GLY A 37 -60.90 11.69 -33.40
C GLY A 37 -59.40 11.41 -33.71
N SER A 38 -58.49 11.71 -32.80
CA SER A 38 -57.07 11.41 -32.99
C SER A 38 -56.51 10.58 -31.84
N ARG A 39 -55.65 9.59 -32.16
CA ARG A 39 -54.83 8.89 -31.17
C ARG A 39 -53.71 9.77 -30.69
N GLN A 40 -53.55 9.91 -29.39
CA GLN A 40 -52.50 10.71 -28.78
C GLN A 40 -51.66 9.82 -27.90
N THR A 41 -50.35 10.02 -27.94
CA THR A 41 -49.38 9.31 -27.11
C THR A 41 -48.65 10.32 -26.24
N MET A 42 -48.44 9.96 -24.99
CA MET A 42 -47.65 10.72 -24.02
C MET A 42 -46.59 9.83 -23.43
N HIS A 43 -45.41 10.41 -23.31
CA HIS A 43 -44.25 9.75 -22.67
C HIS A 43 -44.14 10.31 -21.25
N TYR A 44 -44.23 9.42 -20.27
CA TYR A 44 -44.10 9.77 -18.87
C TYR A 44 -42.78 9.17 -18.34
N LEU A 45 -41.94 10.01 -17.78
CA LEU A 45 -40.65 9.61 -17.19
C LEU A 45 -40.52 10.24 -15.80
N GLN A 46 -40.37 9.40 -14.78
CA GLN A 46 -40.15 9.85 -13.41
C GLN A 46 -39.06 9.01 -12.76
N SER A 47 -38.14 9.67 -12.06
CA SER A 47 -37.09 9.02 -11.29
C SER A 47 -37.32 9.25 -9.80
N VAL A 48 -37.24 8.20 -9.03
CA VAL A 48 -37.37 8.26 -7.56
C VAL A 48 -36.20 7.47 -6.93
N PRO A 49 -35.67 7.88 -5.77
CA PRO A 49 -34.69 7.11 -5.04
C PRO A 49 -35.24 5.72 -4.72
N PHE A 50 -34.41 4.70 -4.90
CA PHE A 50 -34.81 3.34 -4.57
C PHE A 50 -34.76 3.12 -3.05
N GLU A 51 -35.82 2.59 -2.48
CA GLU A 51 -35.93 2.18 -1.08
C GLU A 51 -36.19 0.67 -0.97
N SER A 52 -35.73 0.05 0.12
CA SER A 52 -35.79 -1.40 0.32
C SER A 52 -37.20 -1.98 0.23
N TRP A 53 -38.23 -1.23 0.61
CA TRP A 53 -39.65 -1.66 0.49
C TRP A 53 -40.12 -1.77 -0.95
N MET A 54 -39.40 -1.14 -1.91
CA MET A 54 -39.73 -1.25 -3.34
C MET A 54 -39.36 -2.61 -3.94
N ASN A 55 -38.59 -3.44 -3.23
CA ASN A 55 -38.41 -4.83 -3.60
C ASN A 55 -39.76 -5.54 -3.60
N HIS A 56 -40.10 -6.16 -4.74
CA HIS A 56 -41.39 -6.79 -4.97
C HIS A 56 -42.63 -5.85 -5.01
N ALA A 57 -42.39 -4.54 -5.14
CA ALA A 57 -43.48 -3.58 -5.28
C ALA A 57 -44.19 -3.74 -6.63
N THR A 58 -45.45 -3.33 -6.66
CA THR A 58 -46.26 -3.29 -7.89
C THR A 58 -46.43 -1.85 -8.34
N LEU A 59 -46.08 -1.55 -9.61
CA LEU A 59 -46.39 -0.29 -10.26
C LEU A 59 -47.81 -0.38 -10.85
N SER A 60 -48.68 0.52 -10.43
CA SER A 60 -50.06 0.52 -10.87
C SER A 60 -50.46 1.90 -11.43
N LEU A 61 -51.21 1.88 -12.50
CA LEU A 61 -51.88 3.05 -13.03
C LEU A 61 -53.28 3.19 -12.36
N VAL A 62 -53.55 4.34 -11.79
CA VAL A 62 -54.85 4.67 -11.22
C VAL A 62 -55.52 5.69 -12.15
N GLU A 63 -56.53 5.27 -12.86
CA GLU A 63 -57.30 6.17 -13.73
C GLU A 63 -58.51 6.68 -12.96
N LYS A 64 -58.61 8.02 -12.83
CA LYS A 64 -59.74 8.68 -12.21
C LYS A 64 -60.48 9.51 -13.26
N SER A 65 -61.69 9.19 -13.54
CA SER A 65 -62.53 9.96 -14.43
C SER A 65 -63.33 11.00 -13.64
N CYS A 66 -63.37 12.27 -14.11
CA CYS A 66 -64.18 13.36 -13.52
C CYS A 66 -65.18 13.85 -14.55
N GLY A 67 -66.45 13.78 -14.27
CA GLY A 67 -67.50 14.34 -15.10
C GLY A 67 -68.49 15.18 -14.28
N CYS A 68 -68.78 16.41 -14.71
CA CYS A 68 -69.87 17.28 -14.24
C CYS A 68 -70.29 17.17 -12.77
N GLY A 69 -69.37 17.11 -11.81
CA GLY A 69 -69.65 17.13 -10.37
C GLY A 69 -69.93 15.75 -9.73
N ILE A 70 -69.85 14.64 -10.49
CA ILE A 70 -70.01 13.30 -9.97
C ILE A 70 -68.62 12.66 -9.92
N PRO A 71 -68.16 12.06 -8.77
CA PRO A 71 -66.98 11.26 -8.73
C PRO A 71 -67.12 10.11 -9.71
N GLY A 72 -66.21 10.01 -10.69
CA GLY A 72 -66.21 8.93 -11.65
C GLY A 72 -65.60 7.66 -11.06
N GLU A 73 -65.68 6.58 -11.83
CA GLU A 73 -65.03 5.29 -11.49
C GLU A 73 -63.52 5.45 -11.41
N GLU A 74 -62.95 4.82 -10.41
CA GLU A 74 -61.50 4.66 -10.25
C GLU A 74 -61.12 3.24 -10.73
N ASN A 75 -60.32 3.19 -11.80
CA ASN A 75 -59.80 1.93 -12.34
C ASN A 75 -58.32 1.80 -11.96
N LEU A 76 -58.00 0.64 -11.41
CA LEU A 76 -56.62 0.27 -11.03
C LEU A 76 -56.06 -0.77 -12.02
N THR A 77 -55.03 -0.40 -12.73
CA THR A 77 -54.37 -1.34 -13.66
C THR A 77 -52.93 -1.58 -13.21
N CYS A 78 -52.54 -2.82 -12.98
CA CYS A 78 -51.15 -3.19 -12.71
C CYS A 78 -50.35 -3.07 -14.01
N ILE A 79 -49.35 -2.22 -14.03
CA ILE A 79 -48.46 -2.00 -15.18
C ILE A 79 -47.25 -2.95 -15.13
N ALA A 80 -46.64 -3.05 -13.95
CA ALA A 80 -45.43 -3.87 -13.77
C ALA A 80 -45.28 -4.32 -12.32
N ARG A 81 -44.59 -5.45 -12.14
CA ARG A 81 -44.10 -5.88 -10.83
C ARG A 81 -42.58 -5.75 -10.81
N LEU A 82 -42.07 -5.07 -9.80
CA LEU A 82 -40.64 -4.97 -9.59
C LEU A 82 -40.14 -6.31 -9.02
N HIS A 83 -39.17 -6.88 -9.68
CA HIS A 83 -38.45 -8.05 -9.19
C HIS A 83 -37.04 -7.64 -8.91
N PRO A 84 -36.51 -7.86 -7.71
CA PRO A 84 -35.07 -7.58 -7.46
C PRO A 84 -34.27 -8.46 -8.42
N GLN A 85 -33.30 -7.84 -9.08
CA GLN A 85 -32.30 -8.60 -9.84
C GLN A 85 -31.50 -9.41 -8.82
N PRO A 86 -31.31 -10.73 -9.03
CA PRO A 86 -30.44 -11.48 -8.17
C PRO A 86 -29.04 -10.87 -8.24
N THR A 87 -28.49 -10.52 -7.10
CA THR A 87 -27.10 -10.06 -7.02
C THR A 87 -26.21 -11.19 -7.58
N PRO A 88 -25.41 -10.94 -8.61
CA PRO A 88 -24.54 -11.97 -9.15
C PRO A 88 -23.58 -12.43 -8.05
N ILE A 89 -23.58 -13.74 -7.77
CA ILE A 89 -22.62 -14.35 -6.86
C ILE A 89 -21.38 -14.68 -7.69
N PRO A 90 -20.23 -14.02 -7.44
CA PRO A 90 -19.02 -14.32 -8.19
C PRO A 90 -18.56 -15.75 -7.91
N GLN A 91 -18.19 -16.48 -8.94
CA GLN A 91 -17.45 -17.73 -8.78
C GLN A 91 -16.01 -17.40 -8.41
N LEU A 92 -15.63 -17.66 -7.18
CA LEU A 92 -14.29 -17.40 -6.69
C LEU A 92 -13.39 -18.58 -7.05
N VAL A 93 -12.27 -18.28 -7.72
CA VAL A 93 -11.27 -19.24 -8.10
C VAL A 93 -9.95 -18.86 -7.44
N PHE A 94 -9.46 -19.74 -6.57
CA PHE A 94 -8.16 -19.59 -5.94
C PHE A 94 -7.09 -20.20 -6.82
N LEU A 95 -6.03 -19.46 -7.10
CA LEU A 95 -4.91 -19.93 -7.89
C LEU A 95 -3.84 -20.56 -7.00
N THR A 96 -3.37 -21.74 -7.42
CA THR A 96 -2.22 -22.39 -6.75
C THR A 96 -0.93 -21.63 -7.09
N PRO A 97 -0.19 -21.14 -6.09
CA PRO A 97 1.10 -20.50 -6.32
C PRO A 97 2.14 -21.46 -6.87
N GLN A 98 3.13 -20.92 -7.56
CA GLN A 98 4.29 -21.72 -7.97
C GLN A 98 5.14 -22.12 -6.76
N VAL A 99 5.71 -23.31 -6.82
CA VAL A 99 6.62 -23.81 -5.79
C VAL A 99 7.92 -23.02 -5.82
N GLU A 100 8.30 -22.44 -4.70
CA GLU A 100 9.58 -21.77 -4.52
C GLU A 100 10.67 -22.84 -4.28
N THR A 101 11.52 -23.05 -5.28
CA THR A 101 12.56 -24.10 -5.23
C THR A 101 13.69 -23.77 -4.26
N SER A 102 13.95 -22.51 -4.01
CA SER A 102 14.94 -22.03 -3.05
C SER A 102 14.38 -20.82 -2.33
N LYS A 103 14.06 -20.98 -1.05
CA LYS A 103 13.55 -19.91 -0.20
C LYS A 103 14.72 -19.09 0.33
N ILE A 104 15.07 -18.02 -0.38
CA ILE A 104 16.07 -17.05 0.08
C ILE A 104 15.33 -15.89 0.73
N ARG A 105 15.78 -15.50 1.90
CA ARG A 105 15.27 -14.37 2.67
C ARG A 105 16.42 -13.48 3.07
N GLU A 106 16.11 -12.21 3.34
CA GLU A 106 17.10 -11.24 3.77
C GLU A 106 16.62 -10.46 4.97
N GLU A 107 17.55 -10.13 5.85
CA GLU A 107 17.35 -9.13 6.90
C GLU A 107 18.38 -8.02 6.70
N LYS A 108 17.90 -6.77 6.78
CA LYS A 108 18.70 -5.57 6.57
C LYS A 108 18.79 -4.77 7.85
N GLY A 109 19.92 -4.14 8.06
CA GLY A 109 20.11 -3.22 9.15
C GLY A 109 21.15 -2.17 8.84
N CYS A 110 21.20 -1.16 9.71
CA CYS A 110 22.17 -0.07 9.64
C CYS A 110 22.79 0.09 11.03
N ALA A 111 24.12 0.26 11.07
CA ALA A 111 24.89 0.51 12.29
C ALA A 111 25.77 1.75 12.14
N PHE A 112 25.72 2.63 13.12
CA PHE A 112 26.50 3.88 13.18
C PHE A 112 27.74 3.67 14.05
N ILE A 113 28.75 3.02 13.47
CA ILE A 113 29.99 2.70 14.18
C ILE A 113 30.93 3.91 14.15
N ASP A 114 31.24 4.44 15.32
CA ASP A 114 32.14 5.56 15.47
C ASP A 114 33.59 5.14 15.50
N PHE A 115 34.44 5.90 14.81
CA PHE A 115 35.87 5.72 14.76
C PHE A 115 36.56 7.01 15.23
N PRO A 116 37.65 6.92 16.01
CA PRO A 116 38.47 8.10 16.26
C PRO A 116 39.00 8.72 14.94
N VAL A 117 39.38 9.98 14.99
CA VAL A 117 39.85 10.71 13.82
C VAL A 117 41.03 9.96 13.17
N ASN A 118 40.95 9.70 11.87
CA ASN A 118 41.93 8.96 11.07
C ASN A 118 42.25 7.53 11.57
N VAL A 119 41.36 6.95 12.38
CA VAL A 119 41.49 5.56 12.85
C VAL A 119 40.45 4.70 12.14
N THR A 120 40.83 3.47 11.83
CA THR A 120 39.96 2.48 11.16
C THR A 120 39.72 1.23 12.03
N ALA A 121 40.45 1.08 13.16
CA ALA A 121 40.22 0.01 14.12
C ALA A 121 38.91 0.27 14.91
N ILE A 122 38.13 -0.79 15.12
CA ILE A 122 36.93 -0.76 15.96
C ILE A 122 37.34 -0.83 17.43
N TYR A 123 36.82 0.11 18.22
CA TYR A 123 36.88 0.07 19.68
C TYR A 123 35.47 -0.05 20.22
N GLU A 124 35.12 -1.20 20.81
CA GLU A 124 33.75 -1.51 21.27
C GLU A 124 33.23 -0.49 22.28
N THR A 125 34.10 0.03 23.13
CA THR A 125 33.74 1.00 24.19
C THR A 125 33.83 2.46 23.74
N TYR A 126 34.16 2.72 22.48
CA TYR A 126 34.25 4.09 21.96
C TYR A 126 32.86 4.59 21.57
N SER A 127 32.50 5.77 22.08
CA SER A 127 31.17 6.39 21.81
C SER A 127 30.01 5.42 22.10
N ASN A 128 29.16 5.16 21.14
CA ASN A 128 28.02 4.26 21.25
C ASN A 128 28.23 2.89 20.56
N ASN A 129 29.48 2.55 20.27
CA ASN A 129 29.80 1.35 19.46
C ASN A 129 29.25 0.04 20.04
N THR A 130 29.23 -0.11 21.37
CA THR A 130 28.67 -1.30 22.00
C THR A 130 27.21 -1.54 21.55
N VAL A 131 26.40 -0.50 21.52
CA VAL A 131 24.99 -0.59 21.11
C VAL A 131 24.88 -0.86 19.61
N GLU A 132 25.65 -0.16 18.80
CA GLU A 132 25.62 -0.26 17.35
C GLU A 132 26.12 -1.63 16.84
N LEU A 133 27.20 -2.13 17.41
CA LEU A 133 27.72 -3.47 17.11
C LEU A 133 26.75 -4.57 17.56
N ASN A 134 26.09 -4.40 18.69
CA ASN A 134 25.07 -5.34 19.16
C ASN A 134 23.90 -5.48 18.20
N LYS A 135 23.51 -4.45 17.45
CA LYS A 135 22.47 -4.56 16.42
C LYS A 135 22.83 -5.60 15.36
N ILE A 136 24.08 -5.58 14.87
CA ILE A 136 24.59 -6.57 13.90
C ILE A 136 24.58 -7.96 14.53
N ILE A 137 25.11 -8.07 15.74
CA ILE A 137 25.23 -9.33 16.48
C ILE A 137 23.85 -9.94 16.74
N GLU A 138 22.89 -9.16 17.21
CA GLU A 138 21.52 -9.63 17.49
C GLU A 138 20.81 -10.09 16.22
N THR A 139 20.98 -9.38 15.10
CA THR A 139 20.41 -9.78 13.80
C THR A 139 20.99 -11.12 13.37
N ILE A 140 22.31 -11.29 13.42
CA ILE A 140 22.99 -12.56 13.08
C ILE A 140 22.53 -13.67 14.01
N ASN A 141 22.48 -13.44 15.32
CA ASN A 141 22.08 -14.45 16.30
C ASN A 141 20.62 -14.88 16.14
N THR A 142 19.72 -13.93 15.84
CA THR A 142 18.32 -14.24 15.59
C THR A 142 18.16 -15.21 14.43
N ILE A 143 18.92 -15.02 13.35
CA ILE A 143 18.90 -15.89 12.19
C ILE A 143 19.61 -17.22 12.52
N LYS A 144 20.79 -17.18 13.13
CA LYS A 144 21.62 -18.36 13.39
C LYS A 144 20.98 -19.32 14.40
N ASN A 145 20.17 -18.82 15.33
CA ASN A 145 19.48 -19.64 16.32
C ASN A 145 18.25 -20.37 15.76
N ASP A 146 17.77 -19.99 14.56
CA ASP A 146 16.71 -20.74 13.88
C ASP A 146 17.32 -21.93 13.14
N THR A 147 17.05 -23.13 13.61
CA THR A 147 17.55 -24.38 13.02
C THR A 147 17.01 -24.68 11.62
N ASN A 148 16.04 -23.91 11.17
CA ASN A 148 15.43 -24.06 9.85
C ASN A 148 16.11 -23.22 8.77
N VAL A 149 17.07 -22.39 9.16
CA VAL A 149 17.73 -21.47 8.23
C VAL A 149 19.24 -21.70 8.19
N THR A 150 19.84 -21.32 7.09
CA THR A 150 21.29 -21.34 6.90
C THR A 150 21.71 -20.01 6.28
N ILE A 151 22.57 -19.25 6.94
CA ILE A 151 23.14 -18.01 6.39
C ILE A 151 23.97 -18.37 5.17
N THR A 152 23.66 -17.72 4.04
CA THR A 152 24.34 -17.94 2.76
C THR A 152 25.30 -16.84 2.41
N HIS A 153 24.93 -15.59 2.74
CA HIS A 153 25.71 -14.42 2.39
C HIS A 153 25.51 -13.29 3.39
N ILE A 154 26.56 -12.54 3.66
CA ILE A 154 26.51 -11.28 4.42
C ILE A 154 27.16 -10.22 3.56
N SER A 155 26.46 -9.13 3.27
CA SER A 155 27.04 -7.96 2.63
C SER A 155 27.10 -6.80 3.63
N ILE A 156 28.20 -6.08 3.62
CA ILE A 156 28.44 -4.91 4.46
C ILE A 156 28.85 -3.77 3.54
N HIS A 157 28.10 -2.67 3.55
CA HIS A 157 28.37 -1.47 2.77
C HIS A 157 28.65 -0.30 3.72
N GLY A 158 29.87 0.20 3.71
CA GLY A 158 30.29 1.30 4.58
C GLY A 158 30.26 2.65 3.88
N TYR A 159 29.86 3.67 4.60
CA TYR A 159 29.76 5.04 4.12
C TYR A 159 30.67 5.97 4.91
N ALA A 160 31.27 6.95 4.22
CA ALA A 160 31.88 8.09 4.87
C ALA A 160 31.12 9.38 4.53
N SER A 161 31.28 10.38 5.38
CA SER A 161 30.66 11.69 5.21
C SER A 161 31.43 12.56 4.21
N PRO A 162 30.74 13.49 3.50
CA PRO A 162 31.35 14.38 2.54
C PRO A 162 32.22 15.51 3.16
N ASP A 163 32.92 15.26 4.26
CA ASP A 163 33.79 16.22 4.91
C ASP A 163 35.24 15.85 4.74
N GLY A 164 36.01 16.74 4.12
CA GLY A 164 37.45 16.55 3.86
C GLY A 164 37.75 15.98 2.48
N PRO A 165 39.03 15.65 2.21
CA PRO A 165 39.46 15.22 0.88
C PRO A 165 38.85 13.86 0.49
N TYR A 166 38.27 13.77 -0.70
CA TYR A 166 37.65 12.56 -1.25
C TYR A 166 38.55 11.31 -1.15
N ARG A 167 39.84 11.43 -1.48
CA ARG A 167 40.81 10.33 -1.38
C ARG A 167 40.99 9.80 0.04
N LEU A 168 40.89 10.69 1.04
CA LEU A 168 40.96 10.28 2.45
C LEU A 168 39.68 9.55 2.84
N ASN A 169 38.51 10.08 2.45
CA ASN A 169 37.20 9.49 2.72
C ASN A 169 37.06 8.12 2.05
N GLU A 170 37.55 7.97 0.80
CA GLU A 170 37.65 6.69 0.10
C GLU A 170 38.44 5.64 0.89
N LYS A 171 39.63 6.02 1.34
CA LYS A 171 40.46 5.14 2.17
C LYS A 171 39.77 4.76 3.47
N LEU A 172 39.21 5.76 4.18
CA LEU A 172 38.53 5.52 5.47
C LEU A 172 37.32 4.68 5.31
N ALA A 173 36.46 4.93 4.31
CA ALA A 173 35.28 4.13 4.05
C ALA A 173 35.63 2.65 3.84
N ARG A 174 36.57 2.40 2.93
CA ARG A 174 37.06 1.05 2.61
C ARG A 174 37.65 0.33 3.84
N GLU A 175 38.58 0.96 4.54
CA GLU A 175 39.29 0.34 5.66
C GLU A 175 38.35 0.12 6.88
N ARG A 176 37.44 1.07 7.15
CA ARG A 176 36.45 0.92 8.21
C ARG A 176 35.46 -0.21 7.93
N THR A 177 34.98 -0.31 6.67
CA THR A 177 34.12 -1.43 6.27
C THR A 177 34.84 -2.77 6.42
N GLN A 178 36.10 -2.81 6.04
CA GLN A 178 36.92 -4.03 6.24
C GLN A 178 37.05 -4.38 7.73
N SER A 179 37.21 -3.40 8.60
CA SER A 179 37.26 -3.64 10.05
C SER A 179 35.94 -4.19 10.62
N VAL A 180 34.80 -3.73 10.09
CA VAL A 180 33.47 -4.31 10.47
C VAL A 180 33.37 -5.77 10.03
N LYS A 181 33.81 -6.09 8.80
CA LYS A 181 33.90 -7.47 8.32
C LYS A 181 34.76 -8.34 9.23
N GLU A 182 35.94 -7.87 9.57
CA GLU A 182 36.89 -8.59 10.43
C GLU A 182 36.30 -8.82 11.81
N TYR A 183 35.66 -7.83 12.39
CA TYR A 183 34.97 -7.93 13.66
C TYR A 183 33.87 -9.01 13.64
N VAL A 184 32.98 -8.98 12.63
CA VAL A 184 31.90 -9.96 12.47
C VAL A 184 32.49 -11.38 12.25
N ASN A 185 33.54 -11.49 11.42
CA ASN A 185 34.17 -12.77 11.12
C ASN A 185 34.89 -13.39 12.33
N GLN A 186 35.47 -12.59 13.21
CA GLN A 186 36.08 -13.06 14.45
C GLN A 186 35.04 -13.65 15.41
N LEU A 187 33.87 -13.03 15.50
CA LEU A 187 32.81 -13.51 16.39
C LEU A 187 32.16 -14.83 15.94
N TYR A 188 32.02 -15.00 14.65
CA TYR A 188 31.22 -16.14 14.10
C TYR A 188 32.04 -17.13 13.30
N ALA A 189 33.33 -16.88 13.07
CA ALA A 189 34.20 -17.71 12.25
C ALA A 189 33.59 -18.10 10.90
N PHE A 190 32.90 -17.13 10.27
CA PHE A 190 32.37 -17.33 8.93
C PHE A 190 33.53 -17.53 7.96
N ASP A 191 33.33 -18.41 6.97
CA ASP A 191 34.26 -18.50 5.85
C ASP A 191 34.27 -17.15 5.14
N GLY A 192 35.45 -16.57 4.90
CA GLY A 192 35.61 -15.26 4.30
C GLY A 192 34.89 -15.07 2.96
N ALA A 193 34.57 -16.17 2.27
CA ALA A 193 33.75 -16.17 1.07
C ALA A 193 32.29 -15.76 1.29
N HIS A 194 31.79 -15.86 2.52
CA HIS A 194 30.39 -15.53 2.86
C HIS A 194 30.18 -14.05 3.22
N ILE A 195 31.27 -13.28 3.45
CA ILE A 195 31.16 -11.86 3.80
C ILE A 195 31.75 -11.01 2.68
N GLN A 196 30.86 -10.29 1.96
CA GLN A 196 31.24 -9.32 0.95
C GLN A 196 31.24 -7.91 1.54
N THR A 197 32.18 -7.08 1.12
CA THR A 197 32.24 -5.66 1.51
C THR A 197 32.22 -4.77 0.29
N ASP A 198 31.53 -3.65 0.41
CA ASP A 198 31.54 -2.55 -0.53
C ASP A 198 31.53 -1.23 0.24
N TYR A 199 31.81 -0.10 -0.41
CA TYR A 199 31.89 1.18 0.26
C TYR A 199 31.54 2.35 -0.65
N THR A 200 30.97 3.39 -0.06
CA THR A 200 30.75 4.69 -0.68
C THR A 200 31.68 5.72 -0.03
N PRO A 201 32.61 6.31 -0.78
CA PRO A 201 33.57 7.27 -0.24
C PRO A 201 32.95 8.49 0.43
N GLU A 202 31.82 8.97 -0.11
CA GLU A 202 31.08 10.12 0.40
C GLU A 202 29.59 9.92 0.13
N ASP A 203 28.78 9.88 1.17
CA ASP A 203 27.33 9.63 1.09
C ASP A 203 26.57 10.91 0.70
N TRP A 204 26.67 11.28 -0.56
CA TRP A 204 25.92 12.40 -1.14
C TRP A 204 24.43 12.10 -1.29
N GLU A 205 24.05 10.84 -1.47
CA GLU A 205 22.65 10.42 -1.58
C GLU A 205 21.93 10.52 -0.22
N GLY A 206 22.57 10.02 0.82
CA GLY A 206 22.07 10.19 2.19
C GLY A 206 22.01 11.66 2.61
N PHE A 207 22.99 12.46 2.15
CA PHE A 207 22.95 13.90 2.40
C PHE A 207 21.78 14.58 1.69
N GLU A 208 21.48 14.22 0.45
CA GLU A 208 20.31 14.70 -0.28
C GLU A 208 19.01 14.30 0.43
N ALA A 209 18.91 13.05 0.88
CA ALA A 209 17.75 12.55 1.61
C ALA A 209 17.49 13.36 2.89
N LEU A 210 18.53 13.58 3.71
CA LEU A 210 18.41 14.41 4.91
C LEU A 210 17.95 15.84 4.59
N LEU A 211 18.45 16.42 3.47
CA LEU A 211 18.07 17.76 3.05
C LEU A 211 16.61 17.80 2.56
N CYS A 212 16.15 16.74 1.92
CA CYS A 212 14.75 16.64 1.44
C CYS A 212 13.72 16.72 2.56
N ASP A 213 14.04 16.27 3.74
CA ASP A 213 13.15 16.30 4.91
C ASP A 213 13.14 17.64 5.66
N THR A 214 13.85 18.65 5.14
CA THR A 214 14.00 19.95 5.81
C THR A 214 13.37 21.11 5.06
N THR A 215 13.25 22.26 5.74
CA THR A 215 12.66 23.50 5.22
C THR A 215 13.70 24.63 5.10
N PHE A 216 14.97 24.32 4.79
CA PHE A 216 15.98 25.36 4.58
C PHE A 216 15.64 26.27 3.39
N GLN A 217 15.86 27.55 3.55
CA GLN A 217 15.50 28.54 2.52
C GLN A 217 16.26 28.34 1.20
N GLU A 218 17.53 27.89 1.27
CA GLU A 218 18.39 27.67 0.11
C GLU A 218 18.40 26.22 -0.40
N LYS A 219 17.44 25.39 0.04
CA LYS A 219 17.37 23.95 -0.24
C LYS A 219 17.58 23.59 -1.71
N GLU A 220 16.86 24.24 -2.63
CA GLU A 220 16.97 23.95 -4.06
C GLU A 220 18.38 24.23 -4.63
N ALA A 221 19.01 25.33 -4.21
CA ALA A 221 20.35 25.68 -4.64
C ALA A 221 21.42 24.73 -4.08
N ILE A 222 21.21 24.24 -2.86
CA ILE A 222 22.05 23.24 -2.22
C ILE A 222 21.88 21.88 -2.93
N ILE A 223 20.67 21.43 -3.18
CA ILE A 223 20.39 20.19 -3.94
C ILE A 223 21.07 20.26 -5.30
N LYS A 224 20.91 21.34 -6.05
CA LYS A 224 21.58 21.52 -7.34
C LYS A 224 23.10 21.42 -7.24
N THR A 225 23.67 21.83 -6.13
CA THR A 225 25.13 21.75 -5.91
C THR A 225 25.57 20.32 -5.62
N ILE A 226 24.88 19.60 -4.75
CA ILE A 226 25.23 18.24 -4.34
C ILE A 226 24.95 17.19 -5.41
N THR A 227 23.89 17.40 -6.23
CA THR A 227 23.55 16.50 -7.36
C THR A 227 24.31 16.80 -8.65
N SER A 228 25.10 17.91 -8.69
CA SER A 228 25.87 18.28 -9.87
C SER A 228 26.98 17.26 -10.17
N ASP A 229 27.25 17.04 -11.47
CA ASP A 229 28.32 16.14 -11.94
C ASP A 229 29.69 16.82 -11.90
N ILE A 230 30.09 17.24 -10.70
CA ILE A 230 31.44 17.81 -10.45
C ILE A 230 32.19 16.99 -9.40
N HIS A 231 33.51 17.10 -9.37
CA HIS A 231 34.31 16.38 -8.39
C HIS A 231 33.82 16.65 -6.95
N PRO A 232 33.69 15.64 -6.08
CA PRO A 232 33.19 15.76 -4.71
C PRO A 232 33.87 16.89 -3.89
N ASP A 233 35.19 17.01 -3.88
CA ASP A 233 35.90 18.11 -3.22
C ASP A 233 35.46 19.50 -3.71
N SER A 234 34.95 19.58 -4.96
CA SER A 234 34.46 20.84 -5.52
C SER A 234 33.03 21.13 -5.06
N LYS A 235 32.22 20.08 -4.82
CA LYS A 235 30.88 20.21 -4.19
C LYS A 235 31.05 20.76 -2.78
N GLU A 236 31.89 20.14 -1.97
CA GLU A 236 32.18 20.57 -0.60
C GLU A 236 32.67 22.01 -0.55
N ARG A 237 33.64 22.36 -1.41
CA ARG A 237 34.16 23.74 -1.49
C ARG A 237 33.08 24.75 -1.87
N LYS A 238 32.18 24.42 -2.78
CA LYS A 238 31.02 25.28 -3.12
C LYS A 238 30.06 25.45 -1.95
N LEU A 239 29.76 24.38 -1.22
CA LEU A 239 28.90 24.45 -0.02
C LEU A 239 29.53 25.37 1.03
N LYS A 240 30.82 25.20 1.34
CA LYS A 240 31.57 26.07 2.28
C LYS A 240 31.53 27.53 1.87
N LYS A 241 31.71 27.80 0.57
CA LYS A 241 31.80 29.16 0.04
C LYS A 241 30.44 29.87 -0.06
N HIS A 242 29.44 29.19 -0.53
CA HIS A 242 28.14 29.82 -0.85
C HIS A 242 27.09 29.66 0.25
N PHE A 243 27.24 28.64 1.11
CA PHE A 243 26.28 28.33 2.18
C PHE A 243 27.02 28.03 3.51
N PRO A 244 27.87 28.97 4.01
CA PRO A 244 28.72 28.69 5.18
C PRO A 244 27.94 28.34 6.45
N ALA A 245 26.85 29.05 6.75
CA ALA A 245 26.03 28.78 7.91
C ALA A 245 25.34 27.39 7.84
N PHE A 246 24.88 27.01 6.64
CA PHE A 246 24.36 25.67 6.40
C PHE A 246 25.44 24.61 6.55
N TYR A 247 26.62 24.82 5.98
CA TYR A 247 27.73 23.88 6.08
C TYR A 247 28.17 23.67 7.54
N ASP A 248 28.25 24.72 8.35
CA ASP A 248 28.56 24.62 9.77
C ASP A 248 27.49 23.83 10.54
N PHE A 249 26.23 23.98 10.17
CA PHE A 249 25.14 23.19 10.74
C PHE A 249 25.28 21.71 10.38
N VAL A 250 25.50 21.38 9.11
CA VAL A 250 25.62 19.99 8.62
C VAL A 250 26.82 19.29 9.24
N LEU A 251 27.93 19.99 9.34
CA LEU A 251 29.15 19.46 9.94
C LEU A 251 28.93 19.00 11.40
N LYS A 252 28.10 19.72 12.13
CA LYS A 252 27.80 19.44 13.56
C LYS A 252 26.70 18.39 13.74
N HIS A 253 25.75 18.32 12.83
CA HIS A 253 24.50 17.58 13.10
C HIS A 253 24.25 16.42 12.12
N TRP A 254 24.74 16.49 10.86
CA TRP A 254 24.39 15.51 9.85
C TRP A 254 25.55 14.62 9.42
N PHE A 255 26.76 15.14 9.35
CA PHE A 255 27.88 14.33 8.86
C PHE A 255 28.19 13.11 9.72
N THR A 256 27.83 13.14 11.00
CA THR A 256 27.89 11.94 11.84
C THR A 256 26.87 10.88 11.42
N LEU A 257 25.69 11.30 10.93
CA LEU A 257 24.64 10.40 10.46
C LEU A 257 24.97 9.76 9.11
N LEU A 258 25.87 10.39 8.34
CA LEU A 258 26.36 9.89 7.04
C LEU A 258 27.54 8.92 7.18
N ARG A 259 28.01 8.65 8.40
CA ARG A 259 29.07 7.69 8.71
C ARG A 259 28.42 6.44 9.28
N HIS A 260 27.97 5.56 8.41
CA HIS A 260 27.26 4.34 8.83
C HIS A 260 27.72 3.14 8.00
N SER A 261 27.27 1.98 8.43
CA SER A 261 27.46 0.73 7.70
C SER A 261 26.11 0.04 7.58
N ASP A 262 25.65 -0.14 6.36
CA ASP A 262 24.50 -0.95 6.06
C ASP A 262 24.91 -2.41 5.93
N TYR A 263 24.10 -3.31 6.45
CA TYR A 263 24.36 -4.73 6.31
C TYR A 263 23.10 -5.47 5.86
N THR A 264 23.31 -6.47 5.04
CA THR A 264 22.27 -7.40 4.59
C THR A 264 22.74 -8.82 4.87
N ILE A 265 21.91 -9.59 5.53
CA ILE A 265 22.15 -11.00 5.83
C ILE A 265 21.16 -11.82 5.02
N GLU A 266 21.67 -12.53 4.01
CA GLU A 266 20.89 -13.47 3.24
C GLU A 266 20.97 -14.87 3.88
N TYR A 267 19.81 -15.49 3.95
CA TYR A 267 19.73 -16.86 4.48
C TYR A 267 18.75 -17.72 3.68
N ARG A 268 19.03 -19.00 3.62
CA ARG A 268 18.17 -19.98 2.99
C ARG A 268 17.32 -20.65 4.05
N VAL A 269 16.02 -20.70 3.79
CA VAL A 269 15.04 -21.39 4.63
C VAL A 269 14.75 -22.77 4.01
N ARG A 270 14.75 -23.85 4.81
CA ARG A 270 14.35 -25.16 4.32
C ARG A 270 12.84 -25.23 4.03
N PRO A 271 12.41 -26.15 3.17
CA PRO A 271 10.99 -26.43 3.01
C PRO A 271 10.34 -26.94 4.30
N PHE A 272 9.06 -26.59 4.50
CA PHE A 272 8.29 -27.03 5.66
C PHE A 272 7.20 -28.04 5.29
N THR A 273 6.98 -29.00 6.17
CA THR A 273 5.78 -29.83 6.17
C THR A 273 4.57 -29.01 6.59
N LEU A 274 3.36 -29.50 6.31
CA LEU A 274 2.13 -28.80 6.69
C LEU A 274 2.04 -28.55 8.21
N ALA A 275 2.49 -29.50 9.03
CA ALA A 275 2.48 -29.37 10.49
C ALA A 275 3.47 -28.30 10.98
N GLU A 276 4.65 -28.23 10.34
CA GLU A 276 5.64 -27.18 10.62
C GLU A 276 5.15 -25.82 10.12
N SER A 277 4.57 -25.75 8.91
CA SER A 277 4.02 -24.51 8.36
C SER A 277 3.00 -23.87 9.30
N ARG A 278 2.17 -24.69 9.98
CA ARG A 278 1.20 -24.19 10.98
C ARG A 278 1.89 -23.51 12.16
N LYS A 279 3.00 -24.06 12.64
CA LYS A 279 3.77 -23.48 13.75
C LYS A 279 4.52 -22.21 13.27
N VAL A 280 5.18 -22.31 12.11
CA VAL A 280 5.94 -21.19 11.53
C VAL A 280 5.02 -20.02 11.19
N PHE A 281 3.80 -20.27 10.73
CA PHE A 281 2.83 -19.22 10.46
C PHE A 281 2.53 -18.35 11.69
N THR A 282 2.51 -18.93 12.88
CA THR A 282 2.26 -18.19 14.13
C THR A 282 3.51 -17.53 14.72
N THR A 283 4.71 -18.02 14.40
CA THR A 283 5.96 -17.52 15.00
C THR A 283 6.75 -16.61 14.07
N ASN A 284 6.92 -17.01 12.82
CA ASN A 284 7.65 -16.24 11.80
C ASN A 284 7.13 -16.56 10.39
N PRO A 285 5.98 -15.97 9.99
CA PRO A 285 5.36 -16.25 8.69
C PRO A 285 6.22 -15.86 7.48
N LYS A 286 7.21 -14.97 7.63
CA LYS A 286 8.16 -14.59 6.57
C LYS A 286 8.98 -15.80 6.05
N ASN A 287 9.19 -16.83 6.88
CA ASN A 287 9.92 -18.02 6.50
C ASN A 287 9.10 -18.99 5.64
N LEU A 288 7.79 -18.78 5.50
CA LEU A 288 6.95 -19.59 4.61
C LEU A 288 7.05 -19.11 3.16
N SER A 289 6.95 -20.03 2.21
CA SER A 289 6.68 -19.70 0.82
C SER A 289 5.18 -19.43 0.61
N LEU A 290 4.86 -18.75 -0.48
CA LEU A 290 3.45 -18.50 -0.84
C LEU A 290 2.70 -19.82 -1.06
N GLU A 291 3.36 -20.84 -1.61
CA GLU A 291 2.78 -22.18 -1.83
C GLU A 291 2.55 -22.91 -0.50
N GLU A 292 3.47 -22.83 0.46
CA GLU A 292 3.29 -23.38 1.81
C GLU A 292 2.12 -22.72 2.55
N MET A 293 1.96 -21.39 2.41
CA MET A 293 0.80 -20.68 2.94
C MET A 293 -0.49 -21.13 2.26
N PHE A 294 -0.48 -21.29 0.95
CA PHE A 294 -1.66 -21.77 0.20
C PHE A 294 -2.07 -23.19 0.65
N ARG A 295 -1.12 -24.13 0.79
CA ARG A 295 -1.40 -25.46 1.32
C ARG A 295 -1.95 -25.40 2.74
N LEU A 296 -1.41 -24.52 3.57
CA LEU A 296 -1.89 -24.32 4.94
C LEU A 296 -3.32 -23.79 4.96
N ALA A 297 -3.67 -22.84 4.08
CA ALA A 297 -5.03 -22.34 3.92
C ALA A 297 -5.99 -23.46 3.49
N LEU A 298 -5.62 -24.26 2.47
CA LEU A 298 -6.45 -25.37 2.01
C LEU A 298 -6.68 -26.47 3.08
N ALA A 299 -5.77 -26.60 4.03
CA ALA A 299 -5.92 -27.50 5.16
C ALA A 299 -6.76 -26.91 6.32
N SER A 300 -7.23 -25.69 6.19
CA SER A 300 -8.12 -25.00 7.12
C SER A 300 -9.54 -25.01 6.60
N THR A 301 -10.51 -24.79 7.47
CA THR A 301 -11.91 -24.71 7.05
C THR A 301 -12.12 -23.45 6.16
N PRO A 302 -12.61 -23.58 4.92
CA PRO A 302 -12.86 -22.45 4.06
C PRO A 302 -13.75 -21.40 4.72
N GLY A 303 -13.34 -20.12 4.63
CA GLY A 303 -14.06 -18.99 5.25
C GLY A 303 -13.86 -18.83 6.76
N SER A 304 -13.09 -19.72 7.41
CA SER A 304 -12.71 -19.53 8.82
C SER A 304 -11.77 -18.32 8.97
N GLU A 305 -11.70 -17.77 10.15
CA GLU A 305 -10.77 -16.67 10.47
C GLU A 305 -9.32 -17.02 10.11
N THR A 306 -8.86 -18.23 10.47
CA THR A 306 -7.52 -18.71 10.13
C THR A 306 -7.30 -18.79 8.62
N TYR A 307 -8.28 -19.31 7.87
CA TYR A 307 -8.23 -19.37 6.41
C TYR A 307 -8.04 -17.97 5.80
N ASN A 308 -8.86 -17.03 6.23
CA ASN A 308 -8.82 -15.65 5.75
C ASN A 308 -7.50 -14.97 6.13
N GLN A 309 -7.06 -15.14 7.37
CA GLN A 309 -5.82 -14.55 7.88
C GLN A 309 -4.59 -15.03 7.09
N ILE A 310 -4.53 -16.31 6.68
CA ILE A 310 -3.42 -16.83 5.89
C ILE A 310 -3.29 -16.09 4.55
N PHE A 311 -4.40 -15.90 3.82
CA PHE A 311 -4.37 -15.20 2.54
C PHE A 311 -4.06 -13.71 2.70
N MET A 312 -4.58 -13.07 3.75
CA MET A 312 -4.27 -11.67 4.03
C MET A 312 -2.80 -11.47 4.45
N THR A 313 -2.23 -12.40 5.23
CA THR A 313 -0.79 -12.38 5.53
C THR A 313 0.04 -12.65 4.28
N ALA A 314 -0.39 -13.56 3.42
CA ALA A 314 0.31 -13.87 2.17
C ALA A 314 0.43 -12.64 1.25
N VAL A 315 -0.62 -11.84 1.07
CA VAL A 315 -0.55 -10.62 0.25
C VAL A 315 0.32 -9.53 0.90
N GLN A 316 0.37 -9.45 2.22
CA GLN A 316 1.25 -8.52 2.92
C GLN A 316 2.74 -8.87 2.75
N LEU A 317 3.06 -10.16 2.74
CA LEU A 317 4.44 -10.65 2.58
C LEU A 317 4.88 -10.71 1.12
N PHE A 318 3.94 -10.86 0.18
CA PHE A 318 4.19 -10.95 -1.26
C PHE A 318 3.34 -9.93 -2.04
N PRO A 319 3.48 -8.62 -1.78
CA PRO A 319 2.59 -7.59 -2.33
C PRO A 319 2.62 -7.50 -3.86
N ASP A 320 3.76 -7.81 -4.47
CA ASP A 320 3.94 -7.77 -5.93
C ASP A 320 3.56 -9.08 -6.64
N ASN A 321 3.13 -10.11 -5.88
CA ASN A 321 2.79 -11.40 -6.45
C ASN A 321 1.32 -11.43 -6.91
N PRO A 322 1.03 -11.61 -8.23
CA PRO A 322 -0.33 -11.56 -8.75
C PRO A 322 -1.23 -12.67 -8.19
N THR A 323 -0.67 -13.85 -7.88
CA THR A 323 -1.43 -14.96 -7.29
C THR A 323 -1.83 -14.65 -5.85
N ALA A 324 -0.95 -14.05 -5.06
CA ALA A 324 -1.26 -13.61 -3.70
C ALA A 324 -2.37 -12.54 -3.71
N ASN A 325 -2.25 -11.54 -4.59
CA ASN A 325 -3.24 -10.47 -4.74
C ASN A 325 -4.61 -11.01 -5.17
N LEU A 326 -4.67 -11.92 -6.17
CA LEU A 326 -5.92 -12.50 -6.61
C LEU A 326 -6.59 -13.34 -5.51
N ASN A 327 -5.82 -14.17 -4.81
CA ASN A 327 -6.35 -15.01 -3.74
C ASN A 327 -6.86 -14.16 -2.56
N ALA A 328 -6.16 -13.08 -2.20
CA ALA A 328 -6.63 -12.15 -1.18
C ALA A 328 -7.90 -11.39 -1.62
N ALA A 329 -8.00 -11.00 -2.89
CA ALA A 329 -9.22 -10.40 -3.44
C ALA A 329 -10.42 -11.34 -3.38
N CYS A 330 -10.21 -12.65 -3.61
CA CYS A 330 -11.25 -13.66 -3.42
C CYS A 330 -11.74 -13.69 -1.96
N ILE A 331 -10.85 -13.57 -0.98
CA ILE A 331 -11.21 -13.51 0.44
C ILE A 331 -12.04 -12.25 0.74
N ALA A 332 -11.62 -11.08 0.25
CA ALA A 332 -12.36 -9.84 0.45
C ALA A 332 -13.80 -9.94 -0.11
N LEU A 333 -13.95 -10.52 -1.31
CA LEU A 333 -15.26 -10.77 -1.92
C LEU A 333 -16.11 -11.78 -1.11
N MET A 334 -15.49 -12.81 -0.53
CA MET A 334 -16.20 -13.76 0.36
C MET A 334 -16.73 -13.08 1.63
N GLN A 335 -15.96 -12.16 2.18
CA GLN A 335 -16.34 -11.40 3.37
C GLN A 335 -17.31 -10.26 3.06
N ARG A 336 -17.59 -9.98 1.78
CA ARG A 336 -18.33 -8.81 1.28
C ARG A 336 -17.72 -7.47 1.68
N ASP A 337 -16.41 -7.48 1.90
CA ASP A 337 -15.59 -6.31 2.15
C ASP A 337 -15.11 -5.76 0.78
N VAL A 338 -16.01 -5.04 0.08
CA VAL A 338 -15.71 -4.42 -1.23
C VAL A 338 -15.80 -2.91 -1.10
#